data_39cf6866af203e40b4f4ca11e4023bbb
#
_entry.id   39cf6866af203e40b4f4ca11e4023bbb
#
_cell.length_a   1.000
_cell.length_b   1.000
_cell.length_c   1.000
_cell.angle_alpha   90.00
_cell.angle_beta   90.00
_cell.angle_gamma   90.00
#
_symmetry.space_group_name_H-M   'P 1'
#
loop_
_entity.id
_entity.type
_entity.pdbx_description
1 polymer ?
#
loop_
_entity_poly.entity_id
_entity_poly.type
_entity_poly.pdbx_seq_one_letter_code
_entity_poly.pdbx_strand_id
1 'polypeptide(L)'
;IMLVDRKDLDNQTTTEFTKFASEFNTGISSGNAKANSLIVGTGSAKELSETLLADANANVVIITTRQKLDAALKYAKKQEEKKGTNRFQKLMGQHIVFVVDECHRALSAENMEEIKKMFPKSTWFGFTGTPIFPENRKQAKGQLARTTHDQYGEVLHTYTIKNALEDGSVLGFQVEHENTVEPTSLENKIYRKLKEVETYAEYSSEQINRMIDQMEPVKKESYLDPAVFEADEHIQKVIHKMFRPDNAYTKFDFRNGRPTKSAILTTSSIDMAKKYYRAIKEMTKEPDWLTREFSDQPIREGRTMEDPDFPRIAITYSL
;
A
#
# COMPACT_ATOMS: atom_id res chain seq x y z
N ILE A 1 2.18 -22.64 -3.70
CA ILE A 1 3.18 -21.55 -3.69
C ILE A 1 2.49 -20.30 -3.21
N MET A 2 3.01 -19.67 -2.16
CA MET A 2 2.54 -18.37 -1.69
C MET A 2 3.46 -17.28 -2.23
N LEU A 3 2.88 -16.32 -2.95
CA LEU A 3 3.57 -15.16 -3.51
C LEU A 3 3.32 -13.94 -2.64
N VAL A 4 4.38 -13.36 -2.12
CA VAL A 4 4.36 -12.12 -1.33
C VAL A 4 4.97 -10.95 -2.12
N ASP A 5 4.50 -9.74 -1.85
CA ASP A 5 4.90 -8.55 -2.60
C ASP A 5 6.35 -8.12 -2.34
N ARG A 6 6.84 -8.28 -1.09
CA ARG A 6 8.15 -7.76 -0.66
C ARG A 6 9.01 -8.81 0.04
N LYS A 7 10.34 -8.66 -0.09
CA LYS A 7 11.31 -9.56 0.57
C LYS A 7 11.18 -9.60 2.09
N ASP A 8 10.87 -8.47 2.72
CA ASP A 8 10.72 -8.42 4.17
C ASP A 8 9.50 -9.22 4.64
N LEU A 9 8.42 -9.20 3.83
CA LEU A 9 7.24 -10.03 4.06
C LEU A 9 7.52 -11.52 3.83
N ASP A 10 8.44 -11.88 2.92
CA ASP A 10 8.87 -13.27 2.69
C ASP A 10 9.37 -13.92 3.98
N ASN A 11 10.28 -13.24 4.69
CA ASN A 11 10.83 -13.74 5.95
C ASN A 11 9.79 -13.76 7.08
N GLN A 12 9.01 -12.70 7.23
CA GLN A 12 7.97 -12.60 8.26
C GLN A 12 6.89 -13.67 8.02
N THR A 13 6.38 -13.79 6.82
CA THR A 13 5.37 -14.78 6.44
C THR A 13 5.88 -16.20 6.65
N THR A 14 7.13 -16.49 6.25
CA THR A 14 7.76 -17.79 6.48
C THR A 14 7.82 -18.12 7.97
N THR A 15 8.19 -17.15 8.81
CA THR A 15 8.27 -17.33 10.27
C THR A 15 6.89 -17.63 10.87
N GLU A 16 5.87 -16.86 10.49
CA GLU A 16 4.50 -17.05 11.01
C GLU A 16 3.91 -18.38 10.55
N PHE A 17 4.04 -18.73 9.28
CA PHE A 17 3.57 -20.04 8.79
C PHE A 17 4.31 -21.21 9.45
N THR A 18 5.60 -21.07 9.75
CA THR A 18 6.37 -22.09 10.46
C THR A 18 5.86 -22.28 11.89
N LYS A 19 5.51 -21.19 12.58
CA LYS A 19 4.89 -21.25 13.91
C LYS A 19 3.56 -21.99 13.85
N PHE A 20 2.67 -21.63 12.94
CA PHE A 20 1.40 -22.33 12.74
C PHE A 20 1.60 -23.81 12.43
N ALA A 21 2.50 -24.14 11.52
CA ALA A 21 2.78 -25.52 11.16
C ALA A 21 3.33 -26.33 12.34
N SER A 22 4.12 -25.72 13.24
CA SER A 22 4.64 -26.39 14.43
C SER A 22 3.53 -26.74 15.45
N GLU A 23 2.50 -25.90 15.55
CA GLU A 23 1.34 -26.18 16.40
C GLU A 23 0.51 -27.36 15.92
N PHE A 24 0.43 -27.58 14.61
CA PHE A 24 -0.27 -28.74 14.02
C PHE A 24 0.55 -30.04 14.03
N ASN A 25 1.88 -29.93 14.14
CA ASN A 25 2.79 -31.10 14.07
C ASN A 25 3.10 -31.75 15.43
N THR A 26 2.44 -31.36 16.52
CA THR A 26 2.63 -31.96 17.85
C THR A 26 2.23 -33.45 17.97
N GLY A 27 1.80 -34.09 16.86
CA GLY A 27 1.41 -35.50 16.79
C GLY A 27 2.31 -36.42 15.96
N ILE A 28 3.37 -35.92 15.31
CA ILE A 28 4.23 -36.75 14.44
C ILE A 28 5.64 -36.84 15.03
N SER A 29 5.97 -38.06 15.46
CA SER A 29 7.23 -38.46 16.12
C SER A 29 8.48 -38.05 15.34
N SER A 30 9.47 -37.63 16.14
CA SER A 30 10.86 -37.33 15.82
C SER A 30 11.53 -38.30 14.83
N GLY A 31 11.86 -37.82 13.65
CA GLY A 31 12.79 -38.46 12.74
C GLY A 31 13.15 -37.53 11.59
N ASN A 32 14.36 -36.97 11.62
CA ASN A 32 14.97 -36.10 10.61
C ASN A 32 14.26 -34.75 10.35
N ALA A 33 14.53 -33.78 11.21
CA ALA A 33 13.95 -32.44 11.22
C ALA A 33 14.17 -31.58 9.95
N LYS A 34 15.00 -31.99 8.99
CA LYS A 34 15.20 -31.29 7.71
C LYS A 34 14.37 -31.85 6.56
N ALA A 35 13.85 -33.06 6.66
CA ALA A 35 13.07 -33.70 5.58
C ALA A 35 11.55 -33.46 5.67
N ASN A 36 11.06 -32.98 6.81
CA ASN A 36 9.62 -32.82 7.10
C ASN A 36 9.19 -31.36 7.35
N SER A 37 9.93 -30.36 6.89
CA SER A 37 9.45 -28.98 6.97
C SER A 37 8.33 -28.79 5.92
N LEU A 38 7.10 -28.67 6.41
CA LEU A 38 5.93 -28.36 5.58
C LEU A 38 6.08 -26.99 4.90
N ILE A 39 6.86 -26.08 5.51
CA ILE A 39 7.07 -24.70 5.05
C ILE A 39 8.52 -24.56 4.57
N VAL A 40 8.68 -24.11 3.34
CA VAL A 40 10.00 -23.87 2.73
C VAL A 40 10.13 -22.40 2.36
N GLY A 41 10.92 -21.66 3.15
CA GLY A 41 11.45 -20.37 2.74
C GLY A 41 12.72 -20.57 1.94
N THR A 42 12.93 -19.81 0.89
CA THR A 42 14.12 -19.94 0.03
C THR A 42 14.96 -18.66 0.02
N GLY A 43 16.26 -18.79 0.32
CA GLY A 43 17.21 -17.67 0.34
C GLY A 43 17.57 -17.14 -1.06
N SER A 44 17.55 -18.00 -2.08
CA SER A 44 17.97 -17.67 -3.43
C SER A 44 17.07 -18.28 -4.50
N ALA A 45 17.13 -17.73 -5.72
CA ALA A 45 16.44 -18.25 -6.88
C ALA A 45 16.93 -19.68 -7.28
N LYS A 46 18.21 -19.97 -7.04
CA LYS A 46 18.80 -21.29 -7.28
C LYS A 46 18.19 -22.32 -6.33
N GLU A 47 18.17 -22.01 -5.03
CA GLU A 47 17.60 -22.87 -4.00
C GLU A 47 16.10 -23.11 -4.24
N LEU A 48 15.35 -22.06 -4.60
CA LEU A 48 13.95 -22.16 -5.00
C LEU A 48 13.77 -23.10 -6.21
N SER A 49 14.63 -22.96 -7.22
CA SER A 49 14.61 -23.85 -8.40
C SER A 49 14.86 -25.32 -8.03
N GLU A 50 15.84 -25.57 -7.15
CA GLU A 50 16.15 -26.92 -6.67
C GLU A 50 14.97 -27.50 -5.89
N THR A 51 14.33 -26.68 -5.03
CA THR A 51 13.13 -27.07 -4.28
C THR A 51 11.95 -27.41 -5.20
N LEU A 52 11.69 -26.57 -6.21
CA LEU A 52 10.63 -26.79 -7.19
C LEU A 52 10.86 -28.03 -8.04
N LEU A 53 12.12 -28.38 -8.33
CA LEU A 53 12.51 -29.54 -9.13
C LEU A 53 12.76 -30.80 -8.28
N ALA A 54 12.74 -30.72 -6.96
CA ALA A 54 12.79 -31.88 -6.09
C ALA A 54 11.55 -32.74 -6.30
N ASP A 55 11.68 -34.06 -6.12
CA ASP A 55 10.58 -35.00 -6.41
C ASP A 55 9.31 -34.63 -5.63
N ALA A 56 8.27 -34.42 -6.37
CA ALA A 56 7.12 -33.64 -6.06
C ALA A 56 6.02 -34.36 -5.25
N ASN A 57 6.37 -35.35 -4.48
CA ASN A 57 5.42 -36.01 -3.56
C ASN A 57 5.34 -35.36 -2.19
N ALA A 58 6.07 -34.28 -1.96
CA ALA A 58 5.99 -33.54 -0.71
C ALA A 58 4.91 -32.46 -0.82
N ASN A 59 3.87 -32.56 0.00
CA ASN A 59 2.94 -31.47 0.21
C ASN A 59 3.68 -30.34 0.95
N VAL A 60 4.31 -29.44 0.21
CA VAL A 60 5.08 -28.31 0.76
C VAL A 60 4.44 -26.99 0.41
N VAL A 61 4.48 -26.05 1.34
CA VAL A 61 4.14 -24.64 1.10
C VAL A 61 5.43 -23.89 0.85
N ILE A 62 5.59 -23.38 -0.35
CA ILE A 62 6.75 -22.55 -0.72
C ILE A 62 6.35 -21.10 -0.64
N ILE A 63 7.04 -20.29 0.17
CA ILE A 63 6.83 -18.85 0.29
C ILE A 63 7.95 -18.15 -0.48
N THR A 64 7.59 -17.23 -1.37
CA THR A 64 8.57 -16.55 -2.20
C THR A 64 8.01 -15.25 -2.79
N THR A 65 8.89 -14.40 -3.33
CA THR A 65 8.47 -13.24 -4.10
C THR A 65 8.34 -13.59 -5.59
N ARG A 66 7.53 -12.80 -6.32
CA ARG A 66 7.40 -12.96 -7.78
C ARG A 66 8.75 -12.94 -8.49
N GLN A 67 9.60 -11.96 -8.17
CA GLN A 67 10.90 -11.82 -8.84
C GLN A 67 11.79 -13.04 -8.63
N LYS A 68 11.77 -13.60 -7.42
CA LYS A 68 12.52 -14.81 -7.08
C LYS A 68 11.98 -16.03 -7.84
N LEU A 69 10.64 -16.12 -7.95
CA LEU A 69 9.99 -17.20 -8.72
C LEU A 69 10.38 -17.12 -10.22
N ASP A 70 10.26 -15.94 -10.84
CA ASP A 70 10.65 -15.75 -12.25
C ASP A 70 12.10 -16.16 -12.51
N ALA A 71 13.02 -15.73 -11.62
CA ALA A 71 14.43 -16.10 -11.73
C ALA A 71 14.68 -17.60 -11.54
N ALA A 72 13.94 -18.24 -10.60
CA ALA A 72 14.04 -19.67 -10.35
C ALA A 72 13.54 -20.51 -11.53
N LEU A 73 12.42 -20.12 -12.14
CA LEU A 73 11.87 -20.81 -13.31
C LEU A 73 12.81 -20.70 -14.53
N LYS A 74 13.38 -19.50 -14.77
CA LYS A 74 14.40 -19.32 -15.80
C LYS A 74 15.64 -20.18 -15.56
N TYR A 75 16.07 -20.28 -14.30
CA TYR A 75 17.19 -21.11 -13.92
C TYR A 75 16.87 -22.59 -14.13
N ALA A 76 15.69 -23.06 -13.71
CA ALA A 76 15.22 -24.43 -13.88
C ALA A 76 15.21 -24.86 -15.36
N LYS A 77 14.62 -24.02 -16.22
CA LYS A 77 14.59 -24.23 -17.67
C LYS A 77 15.99 -24.35 -18.26
N LYS A 78 16.90 -23.43 -17.91
CA LYS A 78 18.30 -23.46 -18.38
C LYS A 78 19.06 -24.71 -17.92
N GLN A 79 18.76 -25.20 -16.69
CA GLN A 79 19.37 -26.43 -16.19
C GLN A 79 18.85 -27.67 -16.95
N GLU A 80 17.58 -27.73 -17.30
CA GLU A 80 16.99 -28.80 -18.11
C GLU A 80 17.65 -28.87 -19.48
N GLU A 81 17.78 -27.73 -20.17
CA GLU A 81 18.46 -27.62 -21.47
C GLU A 81 19.91 -28.12 -21.42
N LYS A 82 20.64 -27.80 -20.33
CA LYS A 82 22.03 -28.23 -20.17
C LYS A 82 22.20 -29.71 -19.83
N LYS A 83 21.30 -30.25 -19.01
CA LYS A 83 21.44 -31.64 -18.47
C LYS A 83 20.64 -32.69 -19.25
N GLY A 84 19.82 -32.27 -20.22
CA GLY A 84 18.95 -33.17 -20.98
C GLY A 84 17.91 -33.89 -20.12
N THR A 85 17.45 -33.26 -19.02
CA THR A 85 16.44 -33.82 -18.11
C THR A 85 15.06 -33.30 -18.47
N ASN A 86 14.00 -33.94 -17.99
CA ASN A 86 12.61 -33.49 -18.19
C ASN A 86 11.95 -33.04 -16.87
N ARG A 87 12.74 -32.63 -15.88
CA ARG A 87 12.24 -32.24 -14.56
C ARG A 87 11.38 -30.96 -14.60
N PHE A 88 11.76 -29.99 -15.40
CA PHE A 88 11.00 -28.77 -15.57
C PHE A 88 9.67 -29.01 -16.28
N GLN A 89 9.65 -29.87 -17.32
CA GLN A 89 8.41 -30.28 -17.96
C GLN A 89 7.47 -31.03 -17.01
N LYS A 90 7.99 -31.91 -16.16
CA LYS A 90 7.21 -32.56 -15.11
C LYS A 90 6.61 -31.56 -14.13
N LEU A 91 7.38 -30.55 -13.70
CA LEU A 91 6.92 -29.48 -12.83
C LEU A 91 5.77 -28.70 -13.46
N MET A 92 5.87 -28.34 -14.75
CA MET A 92 4.79 -27.64 -15.47
C MET A 92 3.50 -28.47 -15.58
N GLY A 93 3.60 -29.78 -15.55
CA GLY A 93 2.45 -30.70 -15.59
C GLY A 93 1.74 -30.89 -14.26
N GLN A 94 2.27 -30.35 -13.17
CA GLN A 94 1.70 -30.53 -11.83
C GLN A 94 0.55 -29.57 -11.56
N HIS A 95 -0.33 -29.96 -10.63
CA HIS A 95 -1.33 -29.09 -10.05
C HIS A 95 -0.70 -28.25 -8.94
N ILE A 96 -0.49 -26.97 -9.22
CA ILE A 96 0.08 -26.01 -8.27
C ILE A 96 -1.00 -25.03 -7.83
N VAL A 97 -1.13 -24.84 -6.52
CA VAL A 97 -1.97 -23.79 -5.94
C VAL A 97 -1.12 -22.57 -5.69
N PHE A 98 -1.48 -21.45 -6.30
CA PHE A 98 -0.89 -20.14 -6.05
C PHE A 98 -1.79 -19.35 -5.10
N VAL A 99 -1.21 -18.90 -4.01
CA VAL A 99 -1.82 -17.96 -3.07
C VAL A 99 -1.06 -16.64 -3.19
N VAL A 100 -1.73 -15.57 -3.57
CA VAL A 100 -1.09 -14.28 -3.85
C VAL A 100 -1.55 -13.25 -2.84
N ASP A 101 -0.63 -12.82 -1.99
CA ASP A 101 -0.86 -11.73 -1.06
C ASP A 101 -0.72 -10.37 -1.76
N GLU A 102 -1.48 -9.36 -1.31
CA GLU A 102 -1.59 -8.05 -1.96
C GLU A 102 -1.81 -8.17 -3.49
N CYS A 103 -2.72 -9.06 -3.86
CA CYS A 103 -2.89 -9.54 -5.24
C CYS A 103 -3.22 -8.44 -6.26
N HIS A 104 -3.74 -7.28 -5.81
CA HIS A 104 -4.01 -6.12 -6.66
C HIS A 104 -2.74 -5.51 -7.28
N ARG A 105 -1.56 -5.77 -6.70
CA ARG A 105 -0.27 -5.21 -7.14
C ARG A 105 0.87 -6.24 -7.23
N ALA A 106 0.84 -7.31 -6.43
CA ALA A 106 1.92 -8.29 -6.38
C ALA A 106 2.19 -8.96 -7.74
N LEU A 107 1.15 -9.12 -8.54
CA LEU A 107 1.23 -9.78 -9.83
C LEU A 107 0.42 -9.01 -10.89
N SER A 108 1.09 -8.53 -11.94
CA SER A 108 0.38 -7.93 -13.07
C SER A 108 -0.42 -8.99 -13.86
N ALA A 109 -1.44 -8.56 -14.59
CA ALA A 109 -2.24 -9.46 -15.41
C ALA A 109 -1.40 -10.19 -16.46
N GLU A 110 -0.43 -9.50 -17.09
CA GLU A 110 0.50 -10.10 -18.05
C GLU A 110 1.34 -11.22 -17.41
N ASN A 111 1.92 -10.93 -16.26
CA ASN A 111 2.77 -11.91 -15.56
C ASN A 111 1.97 -13.12 -15.08
N MET A 112 0.72 -12.91 -14.65
CA MET A 112 -0.17 -13.99 -14.27
C MET A 112 -0.49 -14.89 -15.45
N GLU A 113 -0.78 -14.31 -16.63
CA GLU A 113 -1.02 -15.08 -17.84
C GLU A 113 0.22 -15.89 -18.28
N GLU A 114 1.42 -15.30 -18.16
CA GLU A 114 2.66 -16.01 -18.46
C GLU A 114 2.84 -17.24 -17.55
N ILE A 115 2.60 -17.07 -16.25
CA ILE A 115 2.69 -18.18 -15.30
C ILE A 115 1.58 -19.21 -15.54
N LYS A 116 0.35 -18.78 -15.82
CA LYS A 116 -0.77 -19.69 -16.17
C LYS A 116 -0.47 -20.52 -17.42
N LYS A 117 0.16 -19.93 -18.43
CA LYS A 117 0.62 -20.67 -19.63
C LYS A 117 1.68 -21.71 -19.28
N MET A 118 2.56 -21.40 -18.35
CA MET A 118 3.59 -22.31 -17.85
C MET A 118 2.99 -23.45 -17.00
N PHE A 119 1.99 -23.14 -16.19
CA PHE A 119 1.32 -24.08 -15.28
C PHE A 119 -0.18 -24.17 -15.60
N PRO A 120 -0.57 -24.86 -16.66
CA PRO A 120 -1.96 -24.87 -17.14
C PRO A 120 -2.95 -25.54 -16.17
N LYS A 121 -2.46 -26.31 -15.20
CA LYS A 121 -3.26 -26.95 -14.16
C LYS A 121 -3.24 -26.17 -12.84
N SER A 122 -2.77 -24.93 -12.83
CA SER A 122 -2.68 -24.14 -11.59
C SER A 122 -4.03 -23.59 -11.15
N THR A 123 -4.21 -23.52 -9.83
CA THR A 123 -5.34 -22.84 -9.16
C THR A 123 -4.82 -21.59 -8.47
N TRP A 124 -5.62 -20.51 -8.46
CA TRP A 124 -5.19 -19.20 -8.02
C TRP A 124 -6.14 -18.61 -6.98
N PHE A 125 -5.60 -18.17 -5.86
CA PHE A 125 -6.30 -17.44 -4.83
C PHE A 125 -5.61 -16.10 -4.57
N GLY A 126 -6.36 -15.00 -4.64
CA GLY A 126 -5.86 -13.65 -4.36
C GLY A 126 -6.38 -13.13 -3.03
N PHE A 127 -5.50 -12.57 -2.20
CA PHE A 127 -5.83 -11.86 -0.97
C PHE A 127 -5.46 -10.40 -1.13
N THR A 128 -6.34 -9.49 -0.74
CA THR A 128 -6.07 -8.05 -0.77
C THR A 128 -7.04 -7.28 0.10
N GLY A 129 -6.53 -6.26 0.79
CA GLY A 129 -7.36 -5.25 1.48
C GLY A 129 -7.89 -4.16 0.55
N THR A 130 -7.37 -4.04 -0.68
CA THR A 130 -7.69 -2.96 -1.64
C THR A 130 -7.94 -3.52 -3.05
N PRO A 131 -9.04 -4.26 -3.27
CA PRO A 131 -9.34 -4.81 -4.58
C PRO A 131 -9.58 -3.69 -5.62
N ILE A 132 -9.25 -3.99 -6.88
CA ILE A 132 -9.52 -3.10 -8.01
C ILE A 132 -10.91 -3.44 -8.53
N PHE A 133 -11.83 -2.51 -8.33
CA PHE A 133 -13.22 -2.59 -8.77
C PHE A 133 -13.42 -2.03 -10.19
N PRO A 134 -14.60 -2.20 -10.81
CA PRO A 134 -14.92 -1.60 -12.10
C PRO A 134 -14.78 -0.07 -12.14
N GLU A 135 -15.05 0.62 -11.01
CA GLU A 135 -15.00 2.08 -10.89
C GLU A 135 -13.57 2.62 -10.97
N ASN A 136 -12.60 1.87 -10.42
CA ASN A 136 -11.18 2.24 -10.41
C ASN A 136 -10.31 1.30 -11.25
N ARG A 137 -10.92 0.66 -12.26
CA ARG A 137 -10.26 -0.28 -13.15
C ARG A 137 -9.02 0.28 -13.84
N LYS A 138 -8.02 -0.57 -14.03
CA LYS A 138 -6.78 -0.22 -14.74
C LYS A 138 -7.08 0.19 -16.19
N GLN A 139 -6.17 0.97 -16.78
CA GLN A 139 -6.24 1.31 -18.20
C GLN A 139 -6.25 0.04 -19.08
N ALA A 140 -6.96 0.09 -20.18
CA ALA A 140 -7.04 -1.03 -21.11
C ALA A 140 -5.68 -1.30 -21.75
N LYS A 141 -5.26 -2.58 -21.74
CA LYS A 141 -4.05 -3.05 -22.40
C LYS A 141 -4.38 -4.37 -23.09
N GLY A 142 -4.88 -4.29 -24.30
CA GLY A 142 -5.42 -5.44 -25.03
C GLY A 142 -6.59 -6.08 -24.27
N GLN A 143 -6.57 -7.40 -24.15
CA GLN A 143 -7.59 -8.21 -23.46
C GLN A 143 -7.23 -8.56 -22.02
N LEU A 144 -6.20 -7.91 -21.45
CA LEU A 144 -5.74 -8.20 -20.09
C LEU A 144 -6.77 -7.79 -19.04
N ALA A 145 -6.80 -8.53 -17.93
CA ALA A 145 -7.64 -8.25 -16.78
C ALA A 145 -7.41 -6.84 -16.23
N ARG A 146 -8.49 -6.13 -15.93
CA ARG A 146 -8.46 -4.73 -15.48
C ARG A 146 -8.92 -4.55 -14.05
N THR A 147 -9.61 -5.55 -13.53
CA THR A 147 -10.08 -5.60 -12.13
C THR A 147 -9.51 -6.81 -11.41
N THR A 148 -9.63 -6.83 -10.09
CA THR A 148 -9.23 -8.01 -9.30
C THR A 148 -10.13 -9.21 -9.63
N HIS A 149 -11.42 -8.96 -9.85
CA HIS A 149 -12.36 -9.99 -10.27
C HIS A 149 -11.99 -10.61 -11.62
N ASP A 150 -11.65 -9.79 -12.63
CA ASP A 150 -11.23 -10.31 -13.95
C ASP A 150 -9.97 -11.20 -13.84
N GLN A 151 -9.11 -10.90 -12.88
CA GLN A 151 -7.83 -11.57 -12.71
C GLN A 151 -7.93 -12.88 -11.92
N TYR A 152 -8.72 -12.89 -10.84
CA TYR A 152 -8.79 -13.99 -9.87
C TYR A 152 -10.15 -14.71 -9.84
N GLY A 153 -11.19 -14.16 -10.45
CA GLY A 153 -12.54 -14.70 -10.41
C GLY A 153 -13.39 -14.13 -9.27
N GLU A 154 -14.42 -14.88 -8.89
CA GLU A 154 -15.40 -14.45 -7.90
C GLU A 154 -14.79 -14.28 -6.50
N VAL A 155 -15.39 -13.35 -5.74
CA VAL A 155 -15.03 -13.10 -4.34
C VAL A 155 -15.52 -14.26 -3.48
N LEU A 156 -14.61 -14.99 -2.88
CA LEU A 156 -14.92 -16.14 -2.02
C LEU A 156 -15.26 -15.73 -0.60
N HIS A 157 -14.64 -14.68 -0.09
CA HIS A 157 -14.83 -14.17 1.27
C HIS A 157 -14.51 -12.68 1.33
N THR A 158 -15.27 -11.96 2.17
CA THR A 158 -15.07 -10.53 2.43
C THR A 158 -15.07 -10.28 3.94
N TYR A 159 -14.03 -9.61 4.43
CA TYR A 159 -13.92 -9.10 5.78
C TYR A 159 -13.59 -7.61 5.72
N THR A 160 -14.61 -6.78 5.93
CA THR A 160 -14.50 -5.32 5.77
C THR A 160 -14.09 -4.65 7.07
N ILE A 161 -13.69 -3.36 6.99
CA ILE A 161 -13.46 -2.51 8.18
C ILE A 161 -14.70 -2.49 9.09
N LYS A 162 -15.92 -2.51 8.53
CA LYS A 162 -17.15 -2.58 9.31
C LYS A 162 -17.19 -3.85 10.15
N ASN A 163 -16.91 -5.01 9.56
CA ASN A 163 -16.84 -6.28 10.29
C ASN A 163 -15.76 -6.24 11.38
N ALA A 164 -14.59 -5.69 11.05
CA ALA A 164 -13.47 -5.60 11.99
C ALA A 164 -13.78 -4.67 13.20
N LEU A 165 -14.56 -3.61 12.99
CA LEU A 165 -15.03 -2.72 14.04
C LEU A 165 -16.10 -3.42 14.93
N GLU A 166 -17.03 -4.14 14.30
CA GLU A 166 -18.08 -4.90 15.01
C GLU A 166 -17.46 -6.01 15.89
N ASP A 167 -16.43 -6.69 15.39
CA ASP A 167 -15.69 -7.73 16.11
C ASP A 167 -14.67 -7.17 17.13
N GLY A 168 -14.46 -5.87 17.19
CA GLY A 168 -13.44 -5.25 18.03
C GLY A 168 -11.99 -5.58 17.62
N SER A 169 -11.77 -6.08 16.40
CA SER A 169 -10.46 -6.44 15.89
C SER A 169 -9.61 -5.23 15.50
N VAL A 170 -10.23 -4.08 15.27
CA VAL A 170 -9.57 -2.79 15.02
C VAL A 170 -10.16 -1.71 15.90
N LEU A 171 -9.36 -0.68 16.18
CA LEU A 171 -9.83 0.49 16.91
C LEU A 171 -10.71 1.35 16.01
N GLY A 172 -11.71 2.00 16.59
CA GLY A 172 -12.50 3.02 15.91
C GLY A 172 -11.62 4.17 15.43
N PHE A 173 -11.99 4.79 14.32
CA PHE A 173 -11.32 5.94 13.74
C PHE A 173 -12.33 6.99 13.30
N GLN A 174 -11.87 8.22 13.21
CA GLN A 174 -12.63 9.34 12.68
C GLN A 174 -11.91 9.86 11.44
N VAL A 175 -12.67 10.17 10.39
CA VAL A 175 -12.15 10.82 9.18
C VAL A 175 -12.48 12.30 9.26
N GLU A 176 -11.45 13.14 9.19
CA GLU A 176 -11.56 14.59 9.13
C GLU A 176 -11.02 15.06 7.77
N HIS A 177 -11.80 15.88 7.08
CA HIS A 177 -11.41 16.49 5.82
C HIS A 177 -11.06 17.96 6.06
N GLU A 178 -9.85 18.34 5.66
CA GLU A 178 -9.36 19.70 5.79
C GLU A 178 -9.11 20.34 4.42
N ASN A 179 -9.70 21.50 4.22
CA ASN A 179 -9.52 22.25 2.98
C ASN A 179 -8.31 23.19 3.10
N THR A 180 -7.33 23.03 2.23
CA THR A 180 -6.12 23.86 2.15
C THR A 180 -6.13 24.83 0.96
N VAL A 181 -7.09 24.66 0.05
CA VAL A 181 -7.28 25.54 -1.12
C VAL A 181 -8.51 26.39 -0.90
N GLU A 182 -8.39 27.71 -1.10
CA GLU A 182 -9.51 28.64 -0.96
C GLU A 182 -10.62 28.27 -1.95
N PRO A 183 -11.89 28.08 -1.47
CA PRO A 183 -13.00 27.65 -2.30
C PRO A 183 -13.20 28.51 -3.54
N THR A 184 -13.16 29.83 -3.38
CA THR A 184 -13.33 30.81 -4.47
C THR A 184 -12.25 30.69 -5.54
N SER A 185 -11.02 30.40 -5.14
CA SER A 185 -9.91 30.18 -6.08
C SER A 185 -10.10 28.89 -6.88
N LEU A 186 -10.57 27.84 -6.23
CA LEU A 186 -10.88 26.56 -6.86
C LEU A 186 -12.03 26.69 -7.85
N GLU A 187 -13.14 27.30 -7.44
CA GLU A 187 -14.32 27.51 -8.28
C GLU A 187 -14.02 28.34 -9.52
N ASN A 188 -13.24 29.42 -9.38
CA ASN A 188 -12.79 30.23 -10.51
C ASN A 188 -11.93 29.44 -11.51
N LYS A 189 -11.07 28.53 -11.02
CA LYS A 189 -10.28 27.65 -11.91
C LYS A 189 -11.17 26.64 -12.64
N ILE A 190 -12.13 26.03 -11.93
CA ILE A 190 -13.08 25.10 -12.53
C ILE A 190 -13.91 25.82 -13.59
N TYR A 191 -14.42 27.02 -13.28
CA TYR A 191 -15.18 27.85 -14.19
C TYR A 191 -14.43 28.09 -15.51
N ARG A 192 -13.16 28.53 -15.42
CA ARG A 192 -12.32 28.77 -16.61
C ARG A 192 -12.14 27.50 -17.43
N LYS A 193 -11.78 26.39 -16.79
CA LYS A 193 -11.60 25.10 -17.48
C LYS A 193 -12.87 24.59 -18.12
N LEU A 194 -14.04 24.75 -17.49
CA LEU A 194 -15.33 24.37 -18.09
C LEU A 194 -15.64 25.23 -19.31
N LYS A 195 -15.34 26.53 -19.26
CA LYS A 195 -15.54 27.44 -20.42
C LYS A 195 -14.63 27.12 -21.62
N GLU A 196 -13.48 26.48 -21.39
CA GLU A 196 -12.60 26.01 -22.46
C GLU A 196 -13.11 24.75 -23.15
N VAL A 197 -14.04 24.01 -22.52
CA VAL A 197 -14.64 22.81 -23.12
C VAL A 197 -15.76 23.20 -24.06
N GLU A 198 -15.68 22.81 -25.31
CA GLU A 198 -16.62 23.14 -26.39
C GLU A 198 -18.10 22.90 -25.99
N THR A 199 -18.38 21.79 -25.32
CA THR A 199 -19.72 21.42 -24.84
C THR A 199 -20.33 22.44 -23.88
N TYR A 200 -19.54 23.19 -23.12
CA TYR A 200 -19.99 24.15 -22.11
C TYR A 200 -19.70 25.61 -22.50
N ALA A 201 -19.12 25.85 -23.68
CA ALA A 201 -18.73 27.18 -24.12
C ALA A 201 -19.90 28.15 -24.16
N GLU A 202 -21.09 27.67 -24.58
CA GLU A 202 -22.32 28.46 -24.70
C GLU A 202 -23.15 28.56 -23.41
N TYR A 203 -22.78 27.83 -22.35
CA TYR A 203 -23.52 27.88 -21.09
C TYR A 203 -23.38 29.25 -20.42
N SER A 204 -24.48 29.74 -19.83
CA SER A 204 -24.42 30.98 -19.04
C SER A 204 -23.56 30.79 -17.77
N SER A 205 -23.07 31.90 -17.22
CA SER A 205 -22.32 31.87 -15.96
C SER A 205 -23.10 31.21 -14.81
N GLU A 206 -24.42 31.44 -14.76
CA GLU A 206 -25.30 30.84 -13.77
C GLU A 206 -25.40 29.30 -13.91
N GLN A 207 -25.47 28.83 -15.17
CA GLN A 207 -25.49 27.38 -15.43
C GLN A 207 -24.20 26.71 -15.01
N ILE A 208 -23.04 27.32 -15.31
CA ILE A 208 -21.75 26.78 -14.92
C ILE A 208 -21.58 26.80 -13.41
N ASN A 209 -21.96 27.90 -12.73
CA ASN A 209 -21.87 27.97 -11.28
C ASN A 209 -22.73 26.91 -10.59
N ARG A 210 -23.97 26.69 -11.06
CA ARG A 210 -24.82 25.59 -10.56
C ARG A 210 -24.15 24.21 -10.72
N MET A 211 -23.49 23.99 -11.87
CA MET A 211 -22.74 22.73 -12.09
C MET A 211 -21.58 22.58 -11.10
N ILE A 212 -20.87 23.67 -10.82
CA ILE A 212 -19.77 23.68 -9.85
C ILE A 212 -20.30 23.40 -8.45
N ASP A 213 -21.40 24.03 -8.05
CA ASP A 213 -22.02 23.84 -6.74
C ASP A 213 -22.43 22.38 -6.49
N GLN A 214 -22.92 21.72 -7.54
CA GLN A 214 -23.37 20.33 -7.51
C GLN A 214 -22.24 19.30 -7.68
N MET A 215 -21.00 19.75 -7.95
CA MET A 215 -19.87 18.84 -8.10
C MET A 215 -19.44 18.26 -6.74
N GLU A 216 -19.21 16.95 -6.75
CA GLU A 216 -18.56 16.26 -5.63
C GLU A 216 -17.16 16.84 -5.37
N PRO A 217 -16.74 16.96 -4.09
CA PRO A 217 -15.44 17.54 -3.71
C PRO A 217 -14.26 16.92 -4.46
N VAL A 218 -14.22 15.60 -4.57
CA VAL A 218 -13.17 14.86 -5.28
C VAL A 218 -13.11 15.27 -6.77
N LYS A 219 -14.26 15.50 -7.39
CA LYS A 219 -14.31 15.96 -8.77
C LYS A 219 -13.83 17.41 -8.90
N LYS A 220 -14.16 18.28 -7.93
CA LYS A 220 -13.65 19.66 -7.91
C LYS A 220 -12.11 19.64 -7.83
N GLU A 221 -11.52 18.81 -6.98
CA GLU A 221 -10.06 18.68 -6.85
C GLU A 221 -9.39 18.23 -8.14
N SER A 222 -10.03 17.39 -8.94
CA SER A 222 -9.47 16.92 -10.23
C SER A 222 -9.19 18.03 -11.25
N TYR A 223 -9.78 19.22 -11.04
CA TYR A 223 -9.54 20.42 -11.87
C TYR A 223 -8.31 21.21 -11.43
N LEU A 224 -7.74 20.89 -10.25
CA LEU A 224 -6.50 21.52 -9.78
C LEU A 224 -5.29 20.95 -10.52
N ASP A 225 -4.33 21.82 -10.77
CA ASP A 225 -3.01 21.37 -11.20
C ASP A 225 -2.31 20.69 -10.01
N PRO A 226 -1.72 19.50 -10.18
CA PRO A 226 -0.93 18.86 -9.13
C PRO A 226 0.13 19.76 -8.51
N ALA A 227 0.70 20.71 -9.25
CA ALA A 227 1.64 21.69 -8.76
C ALA A 227 1.10 22.57 -7.61
N VAL A 228 -0.22 22.73 -7.50
CA VAL A 228 -0.84 23.46 -6.37
C VAL A 228 -0.56 22.77 -5.05
N PHE A 229 -0.60 21.43 -5.05
CA PHE A 229 -0.33 20.61 -3.87
C PHE A 229 1.17 20.48 -3.55
N GLU A 230 2.03 20.82 -4.50
CA GLU A 230 3.49 20.83 -4.35
C GLU A 230 4.05 22.20 -3.95
N ALA A 231 3.21 23.24 -3.96
CA ALA A 231 3.59 24.59 -3.60
C ALA A 231 3.91 24.72 -2.09
N ASP A 232 4.91 25.54 -1.76
CA ASP A 232 5.33 25.74 -0.39
C ASP A 232 4.20 26.31 0.48
N GLU A 233 3.35 27.17 -0.08
CA GLU A 233 2.16 27.71 0.61
C GLU A 233 1.20 26.59 1.04
N HIS A 234 0.94 25.62 0.16
CA HIS A 234 0.11 24.47 0.51
C HIS A 234 0.74 23.63 1.61
N ILE A 235 2.04 23.35 1.49
CA ILE A 235 2.81 22.59 2.48
C ILE A 235 2.72 23.27 3.86
N GLN A 236 2.93 24.58 3.91
CA GLN A 236 2.80 25.37 5.14
C GLN A 236 1.39 25.24 5.74
N LYS A 237 0.33 25.42 4.96
CA LYS A 237 -1.05 25.26 5.41
C LYS A 237 -1.33 23.87 5.99
N VAL A 238 -0.84 22.82 5.35
CA VAL A 238 -0.97 21.44 5.85
C VAL A 238 -0.25 21.28 7.18
N ILE A 239 0.99 21.74 7.29
CA ILE A 239 1.79 21.66 8.51
C ILE A 239 1.10 22.43 9.66
N HIS A 240 0.64 23.65 9.39
CA HIS A 240 -0.11 24.43 10.36
C HIS A 240 -1.35 23.68 10.86
N LYS A 241 -2.13 23.09 9.96
CA LYS A 241 -3.32 22.31 10.36
C LYS A 241 -2.96 21.05 11.16
N MET A 242 -1.85 20.39 10.83
CA MET A 242 -1.39 19.22 11.59
C MET A 242 -1.02 19.54 13.03
N PHE A 243 -0.43 20.70 13.27
CA PHE A 243 0.09 21.10 14.58
C PHE A 243 -0.82 22.07 15.34
N ARG A 244 -1.99 22.42 14.81
CA ARG A 244 -2.95 23.26 15.52
C ARG A 244 -3.35 22.64 16.86
N PRO A 245 -3.44 23.44 17.93
CA PRO A 245 -3.79 22.94 19.26
C PRO A 245 -5.15 22.26 19.35
N ASP A 246 -6.13 22.73 18.59
CA ASP A 246 -7.47 22.16 18.50
C ASP A 246 -7.50 20.82 17.76
N ASN A 247 -6.67 20.62 16.74
CA ASN A 247 -6.43 19.32 16.11
C ASN A 247 -5.41 18.49 16.89
N ALA A 248 -4.45 19.13 17.53
CA ALA A 248 -3.44 18.50 18.34
C ALA A 248 -3.99 17.87 19.63
N TYR A 249 -5.20 18.21 20.01
CA TYR A 249 -5.84 17.72 21.24
C TYR A 249 -5.89 16.20 21.32
N THR A 250 -6.07 15.57 20.18
CA THR A 250 -6.11 14.12 20.08
C THR A 250 -4.78 13.52 19.61
N LYS A 251 -3.92 14.33 18.98
CA LYS A 251 -2.69 13.84 18.32
C LYS A 251 -1.43 14.21 19.11
N PHE A 252 -1.37 15.43 19.65
CA PHE A 252 -0.20 15.97 20.37
C PHE A 252 -0.65 16.68 21.63
N ASP A 253 -0.93 15.95 22.71
CA ASP A 253 -1.34 16.57 23.99
C ASP A 253 -0.13 17.15 24.73
N PHE A 254 0.38 18.25 24.19
CA PHE A 254 1.51 18.99 24.79
C PHE A 254 1.14 19.68 26.10
N ARG A 255 -0.15 19.84 26.42
CA ARG A 255 -0.61 20.67 27.55
C ARG A 255 -0.60 19.95 28.90
N ASN A 256 -0.79 18.63 28.88
CA ASN A 256 -1.05 17.86 30.10
C ASN A 256 0.10 16.92 30.48
N GLY A 257 1.27 17.01 29.84
CA GLY A 257 2.39 16.11 30.11
C GLY A 257 2.10 14.63 29.80
N ARG A 258 1.06 14.37 28.99
CA ARG A 258 0.76 13.03 28.50
C ARG A 258 1.67 12.70 27.32
N PRO A 259 2.04 11.42 27.15
CA PRO A 259 2.85 11.01 26.01
C PRO A 259 2.11 11.35 24.71
N THR A 260 2.82 11.99 23.78
CA THR A 260 2.31 12.31 22.46
C THR A 260 1.99 11.04 21.69
N LYS A 261 0.87 11.04 20.96
CA LYS A 261 0.55 9.94 20.06
C LYS A 261 1.40 10.00 18.79
N SER A 262 1.74 8.85 18.25
CA SER A 262 2.45 8.77 16.97
C SER A 262 1.53 9.20 15.83
N ALA A 263 2.10 9.87 14.82
CA ALA A 263 1.40 10.27 13.60
C ALA A 263 2.22 9.83 12.38
N ILE A 264 1.54 9.51 11.28
CA ILE A 264 2.16 9.18 10.00
C ILE A 264 1.65 10.18 8.97
N LEU A 265 2.56 10.92 8.36
CA LEU A 265 2.30 11.75 7.20
C LEU A 265 2.68 10.99 5.94
N THR A 266 1.69 10.68 5.12
CA THR A 266 1.90 10.05 3.80
C THR A 266 1.85 11.12 2.72
N THR A 267 2.82 11.11 1.81
CA THR A 267 2.94 12.08 0.71
C THR A 267 2.89 11.39 -0.64
N SER A 268 2.61 12.17 -1.70
CA SER A 268 2.48 11.67 -3.08
C SER A 268 3.80 11.15 -3.67
N SER A 269 4.94 11.62 -3.18
CA SER A 269 6.26 11.26 -3.69
C SER A 269 7.36 11.37 -2.62
N ILE A 270 8.51 10.77 -2.89
CA ILE A 270 9.71 10.90 -2.04
C ILE A 270 10.15 12.37 -1.95
N ASP A 271 10.08 13.12 -3.05
CA ASP A 271 10.50 14.52 -3.06
C ASP A 271 9.55 15.38 -2.22
N MET A 272 8.24 15.09 -2.25
CA MET A 272 7.28 15.72 -1.36
C MET A 272 7.54 15.36 0.11
N ALA A 273 7.85 14.10 0.42
CA ALA A 273 8.24 13.72 1.78
C ALA A 273 9.45 14.53 2.27
N LYS A 274 10.46 14.71 1.42
CA LYS A 274 11.64 15.53 1.73
C LYS A 274 11.29 17.01 1.92
N LYS A 275 10.38 17.57 1.10
CA LYS A 275 9.91 18.96 1.25
C LYS A 275 9.20 19.15 2.58
N TYR A 276 8.24 18.30 2.93
CA TYR A 276 7.54 18.35 4.22
C TYR A 276 8.51 18.21 5.40
N TYR A 277 9.44 17.25 5.33
CA TYR A 277 10.43 17.06 6.38
C TYR A 277 11.27 18.33 6.62
N ARG A 278 11.76 18.98 5.54
CA ARG A 278 12.54 20.22 5.64
C ARG A 278 11.69 21.35 6.21
N ALA A 279 10.48 21.53 5.70
CA ALA A 279 9.58 22.59 6.15
C ALA A 279 9.24 22.46 7.64
N ILE A 280 8.94 21.23 8.13
CA ILE A 280 8.70 20.99 9.55
C ILE A 280 9.97 21.27 10.36
N LYS A 281 11.15 20.82 9.90
CA LYS A 281 12.43 21.08 10.58
C LYS A 281 12.75 22.56 10.66
N GLU A 282 12.49 23.34 9.62
CA GLU A 282 12.71 24.79 9.66
C GLU A 282 11.71 25.45 10.63
N MET A 283 10.45 25.10 10.56
CA MET A 283 9.41 25.65 11.42
C MET A 283 9.70 25.35 12.90
N THR A 284 10.19 24.16 13.23
CA THR A 284 10.49 23.77 14.61
C THR A 284 11.77 24.40 15.19
N LYS A 285 12.55 25.14 14.38
CA LYS A 285 13.68 25.94 14.89
C LYS A 285 13.23 27.24 15.57
N GLU A 286 12.05 27.74 15.25
CA GLU A 286 11.51 28.95 15.86
C GLU A 286 11.03 28.63 17.28
N PRO A 287 11.51 29.34 18.31
CA PRO A 287 11.19 29.01 19.71
C PRO A 287 9.70 29.10 20.05
N ASP A 288 8.96 29.85 19.30
CA ASP A 288 7.54 30.18 19.50
C ASP A 288 6.63 29.66 18.37
N TRP A 289 7.11 28.73 17.53
CA TRP A 289 6.38 28.22 16.39
C TRP A 289 5.00 27.64 16.75
N LEU A 290 4.83 27.11 17.97
CA LEU A 290 3.56 26.59 18.48
C LEU A 290 2.66 27.69 19.09
N THR A 291 3.21 28.85 19.40
CA THR A 291 2.49 29.91 20.14
C THR A 291 1.98 31.04 19.27
N ARG A 292 2.67 31.32 18.14
CA ARG A 292 2.42 32.52 17.33
C ARG A 292 1.07 32.61 16.66
N GLU A 293 0.44 31.46 16.32
CA GLU A 293 -0.77 31.47 15.49
C GLU A 293 -1.92 30.62 16.02
N PHE A 294 -1.75 29.85 17.09
CA PHE A 294 -2.66 28.76 17.40
C PHE A 294 -3.43 28.85 18.70
N SER A 295 -3.11 29.76 19.59
CA SER A 295 -3.93 30.03 20.78
C SER A 295 -3.58 31.36 21.45
N ASP A 296 -4.57 32.03 22.01
CA ASP A 296 -4.41 33.17 22.94
C ASP A 296 -3.79 32.73 24.29
N GLN A 297 -3.45 31.44 24.44
CA GLN A 297 -2.80 30.92 25.63
C GLN A 297 -1.38 30.48 25.32
N PRO A 298 -0.37 30.97 26.04
CA PRO A 298 1.02 30.58 25.85
C PRO A 298 1.19 29.09 26.15
N ILE A 299 1.65 28.31 25.15
CA ILE A 299 2.22 26.99 25.37
C ILE A 299 3.53 27.26 26.14
N ARG A 300 3.68 26.64 27.29
CA ARG A 300 4.77 26.83 28.27
C ARG A 300 6.02 27.48 27.69
N GLU A 301 6.35 28.69 28.16
CA GLU A 301 7.61 29.36 27.86
C GLU A 301 8.79 28.40 28.06
N GLY A 302 9.71 28.33 27.08
CA GLY A 302 10.98 27.64 27.23
C GLY A 302 11.06 26.21 26.68
N ARG A 303 10.11 25.73 25.87
CA ARG A 303 10.25 24.43 25.20
C ARG A 303 11.32 24.47 24.10
N THR A 304 12.31 23.61 24.22
CA THR A 304 13.40 23.44 23.26
C THR A 304 13.31 22.07 22.60
N MET A 305 14.10 21.84 21.54
CA MET A 305 14.22 20.53 20.91
C MET A 305 14.70 19.40 21.86
N GLU A 306 15.19 19.75 23.04
CA GLU A 306 15.60 18.83 24.10
C GLU A 306 14.43 18.39 24.99
N ASP A 307 13.29 19.07 24.88
CA ASP A 307 12.08 18.72 25.62
C ASP A 307 11.59 17.33 25.19
N PRO A 308 11.35 16.37 26.11
CA PRO A 308 10.89 15.04 25.78
C PRO A 308 9.55 15.01 25.05
N ASP A 309 8.73 16.05 25.20
CA ASP A 309 7.44 16.19 24.55
C ASP A 309 7.53 16.85 23.16
N PHE A 310 8.72 17.29 22.73
CA PHE A 310 8.90 17.88 21.41
C PHE A 310 8.73 16.83 20.32
N PRO A 311 7.97 17.09 19.23
CA PRO A 311 7.74 16.09 18.18
C PRO A 311 9.05 15.63 17.55
N ARG A 312 9.37 14.36 17.72
CA ARG A 312 10.49 13.74 17.01
C ARG A 312 10.02 13.34 15.62
N ILE A 313 10.65 13.90 14.60
CA ILE A 313 10.26 13.71 13.22
C ILE A 313 11.33 12.89 12.51
N ALA A 314 10.93 11.78 11.93
CA ALA A 314 11.76 10.95 11.09
C ALA A 314 11.16 10.84 9.68
N ILE A 315 11.99 10.71 8.67
CA ILE A 315 11.59 10.43 7.31
C ILE A 315 12.01 9.00 6.96
N THR A 316 11.11 8.24 6.35
CA THR A 316 11.38 6.91 5.83
C THR A 316 10.86 6.79 4.41
N TYR A 317 11.65 6.22 3.51
CA TYR A 317 11.27 5.89 2.13
C TYR A 317 12.12 4.73 1.63
N SER A 318 11.59 3.99 0.67
CA SER A 318 12.35 2.98 -0.08
C SER A 318 12.70 3.52 -1.46
N LEU A 319 13.93 3.25 -1.90
CA LEU A 319 14.41 3.55 -3.25
C LEU A 319 14.01 2.43 -4.21
#